data_59c61037703e7aa9b0bc2f7aad3c1845
#
_entry.id   59c61037703e7aa9b0bc2f7aad3c1845
#
_cell.length_a   1.000
_cell.length_b   1.000
_cell.length_c   1.000
_cell.angle_alpha   90.00
_cell.angle_beta   90.00
_cell.angle_gamma   90.00
#
_symmetry.space_group_name_H-M   'P 1'
#
loop_
_entity.id
_entity.type
_entity.pdbx_description
1 polymer ?
#
loop_
_entity_poly.entity_id
_entity_poly.type
_entity_poly.pdbx_seq_one_letter_code
_entity_poly.pdbx_strand_id
1 'polypeptide(L)'
;MAKPNYRQIYARKSECEKRIKEACPDCPNKSGIYFILREEDGFRYGYVGKARHLLERLGQHLIGYQHIDLSIKKHGLWSEENPTGYKIHFLQFPESELDEKERYFIQRYANAGWQMRNVESGGTNGKTDIADRRPAKTYREGLAQGYLNARREVAHWFSLHLNVSMKKPTKNAEKAYKKFMEFIDLEAEE
;
A
#
# COMPACT_ATOMS: atom_id res chain seq x y z
N MET A 1 20.88 -29.85 -1.42
CA MET A 1 19.44 -29.85 -1.10
C MET A 1 18.71 -30.80 -2.04
N ALA A 2 17.92 -31.73 -1.52
CA ALA A 2 17.10 -32.63 -2.33
C ALA A 2 16.05 -31.83 -3.12
N LYS A 3 15.83 -32.18 -4.39
CA LYS A 3 14.75 -31.56 -5.20
C LYS A 3 13.40 -31.89 -4.54
N PRO A 4 12.51 -30.91 -4.36
CA PRO A 4 11.20 -31.18 -3.78
C PRO A 4 10.43 -32.16 -4.66
N ASN A 5 9.74 -33.14 -4.03
CA ASN A 5 8.92 -34.11 -4.72
C ASN A 5 7.73 -33.38 -5.38
N TYR A 6 7.31 -33.80 -6.54
CA TYR A 6 6.17 -33.24 -7.31
C TYR A 6 4.88 -33.13 -6.45
N ARG A 7 4.61 -34.11 -5.59
CA ARG A 7 3.49 -34.07 -4.63
C ARG A 7 3.59 -32.89 -3.66
N GLN A 8 4.79 -32.55 -3.17
CA GLN A 8 5.03 -31.44 -2.25
C GLN A 8 4.83 -30.08 -2.96
N ILE A 9 5.26 -29.98 -4.22
CA ILE A 9 5.08 -28.79 -5.02
C ILE A 9 3.60 -28.52 -5.24
N TYR A 10 2.86 -29.57 -5.62
CA TYR A 10 1.41 -29.48 -5.87
C TYR A 10 0.63 -29.14 -4.59
N ALA A 11 0.92 -29.80 -3.49
CA ALA A 11 0.30 -29.52 -2.20
C ALA A 11 0.52 -28.06 -1.76
N ARG A 12 1.76 -27.55 -1.94
CA ARG A 12 2.09 -26.15 -1.62
C ARG A 12 1.35 -25.16 -2.51
N LYS A 13 1.23 -25.45 -3.80
CA LYS A 13 0.45 -24.63 -4.75
C LYS A 13 -1.02 -24.57 -4.31
N SER A 14 -1.64 -25.73 -4.07
CA SER A 14 -3.04 -25.85 -3.64
C SER A 14 -3.30 -25.09 -2.32
N GLU A 15 -2.39 -25.17 -1.36
CA GLU A 15 -2.49 -24.44 -0.10
C GLU A 15 -2.43 -22.92 -0.30
N CYS A 16 -1.54 -22.45 -1.18
CA CYS A 16 -1.46 -21.02 -1.50
C CYS A 16 -2.73 -20.52 -2.19
N GLU A 17 -3.27 -21.29 -3.15
CA GLU A 17 -4.53 -20.97 -3.83
C GLU A 17 -5.72 -20.92 -2.86
N LYS A 18 -5.77 -21.83 -1.90
CA LYS A 18 -6.78 -21.83 -0.83
C LYS A 18 -6.69 -20.54 0.01
N ARG A 19 -5.51 -20.16 0.46
CA ARG A 19 -5.30 -18.91 1.21
C ARG A 19 -5.68 -17.66 0.41
N ILE A 20 -5.44 -17.63 -0.90
CA ILE A 20 -5.92 -16.55 -1.76
C ILE A 20 -7.45 -16.54 -1.81
N LYS A 21 -8.10 -17.71 -1.89
CA LYS A 21 -9.56 -17.81 -1.88
C LYS A 21 -10.19 -17.40 -0.55
N GLU A 22 -9.51 -17.58 0.56
CA GLU A 22 -9.93 -17.06 1.88
C GLU A 22 -9.91 -15.53 1.91
N ALA A 23 -8.87 -14.89 1.35
CA ALA A 23 -8.75 -13.43 1.29
C ALA A 23 -9.55 -12.79 0.14
N CYS A 24 -9.83 -13.53 -0.93
CA CYS A 24 -10.53 -13.07 -2.14
C CYS A 24 -11.34 -14.24 -2.74
N PRO A 25 -12.55 -14.53 -2.19
CA PRO A 25 -13.35 -15.72 -2.56
C PRO A 25 -13.69 -15.81 -4.04
N ASP A 26 -14.00 -14.66 -4.65
CA ASP A 26 -14.44 -14.58 -6.05
C ASP A 26 -13.28 -14.59 -7.06
N CYS A 27 -12.02 -14.63 -6.60
CA CYS A 27 -10.86 -14.58 -7.50
C CYS A 27 -10.89 -15.75 -8.50
N PRO A 28 -11.05 -15.49 -9.81
CA PRO A 28 -11.09 -16.53 -10.83
C PRO A 28 -9.68 -16.94 -11.24
N ASN A 29 -9.53 -18.14 -11.80
CA ASN A 29 -8.28 -18.52 -12.46
C ASN A 29 -8.32 -18.20 -13.97
N LYS A 30 -8.59 -16.91 -14.28
CA LYS A 30 -8.70 -16.36 -15.64
C LYS A 30 -7.71 -15.21 -15.82
N SER A 31 -7.57 -14.71 -17.05
CA SER A 31 -6.72 -13.56 -17.35
C SER A 31 -7.26 -12.26 -16.78
N GLY A 32 -6.35 -11.40 -16.29
CA GLY A 32 -6.74 -10.12 -15.72
C GLY A 32 -5.59 -9.38 -15.05
N ILE A 33 -5.95 -8.26 -14.47
CA ILE A 33 -5.10 -7.40 -13.64
C ILE A 33 -5.49 -7.63 -12.18
N TYR A 34 -4.48 -7.75 -11.32
CA TYR A 34 -4.68 -7.86 -9.88
C TYR A 34 -3.98 -6.71 -9.15
N PHE A 35 -4.55 -6.37 -8.02
CA PHE A 35 -4.13 -5.29 -7.16
C PHE A 35 -3.88 -5.84 -5.77
N ILE A 36 -2.71 -5.55 -5.22
CA ILE A 36 -2.33 -5.92 -3.86
C ILE A 36 -2.13 -4.60 -3.13
N LEU A 37 -3.10 -4.22 -2.31
CA LEU A 37 -3.24 -2.89 -1.72
C LEU A 37 -3.19 -2.97 -0.19
N ARG A 38 -2.52 -2.01 0.44
CA ARG A 38 -2.42 -1.91 1.89
C ARG A 38 -2.40 -0.46 2.33
N GLU A 39 -3.10 -0.17 3.41
CA GLU A 39 -3.10 1.13 4.05
C GLU A 39 -2.68 0.98 5.52
N GLU A 40 -1.79 1.86 5.97
CA GLU A 40 -1.31 1.90 7.35
C GLU A 40 -0.86 3.32 7.68
N ASP A 41 -1.33 3.88 8.79
CA ASP A 41 -0.95 5.21 9.30
C ASP A 41 -1.08 6.33 8.25
N GLY A 42 -2.12 6.26 7.41
CA GLY A 42 -2.34 7.23 6.33
C GLY A 42 -1.46 7.01 5.08
N PHE A 43 -0.57 6.04 5.09
CA PHE A 43 0.22 5.65 3.93
C PHE A 43 -0.47 4.55 3.13
N ARG A 44 -0.47 4.70 1.81
CA ARG A 44 -1.08 3.74 0.87
C ARG A 44 -0.01 3.05 0.04
N TYR A 45 0.07 1.74 0.14
CA TYR A 45 1.02 0.90 -0.58
C TYR A 45 0.27 0.08 -1.62
N GLY A 46 0.73 0.09 -2.87
CA GLY A 46 0.09 -0.61 -3.96
C GLY A 46 1.07 -1.40 -4.82
N TYR A 47 0.61 -2.54 -5.30
CA TYR A 47 1.23 -3.30 -6.35
C TYR A 47 0.16 -3.70 -7.35
N VAL A 48 0.42 -3.48 -8.63
CA VAL A 48 -0.44 -3.90 -9.73
C VAL A 48 0.32 -4.91 -10.58
N GLY A 49 -0.33 -5.99 -10.92
CA GLY A 49 0.27 -6.99 -11.79
C GLY A 49 -0.75 -7.60 -12.73
N LYS A 50 -0.26 -8.25 -13.78
CA LYS A 50 -1.06 -8.98 -14.76
C LYS A 50 -0.83 -10.47 -14.65
N ALA A 51 -1.83 -11.25 -15.02
CA ALA A 51 -1.71 -12.70 -15.11
C ALA A 51 -2.68 -13.28 -16.15
N ARG A 52 -2.29 -14.39 -16.79
CA ARG A 52 -3.19 -15.23 -17.56
C ARG A 52 -4.06 -16.10 -16.65
N HIS A 53 -3.51 -16.42 -15.47
CA HIS A 53 -4.15 -17.23 -14.43
C HIS A 53 -4.02 -16.47 -13.09
N LEU A 54 -5.02 -15.65 -12.76
CA LEU A 54 -5.00 -14.76 -11.60
C LEU A 54 -4.75 -15.49 -10.28
N LEU A 55 -5.54 -16.55 -10.02
CA LEU A 55 -5.45 -17.31 -8.77
C LEU A 55 -4.07 -17.95 -8.59
N GLU A 56 -3.56 -18.58 -9.65
CA GLU A 56 -2.22 -19.18 -9.65
C GLU A 56 -1.13 -18.13 -9.40
N ARG A 57 -1.19 -16.99 -10.08
CA ARG A 57 -0.20 -15.91 -9.93
C ARG A 57 -0.22 -15.32 -8.54
N LEU A 58 -1.39 -15.06 -7.98
CA LEU A 58 -1.54 -14.58 -6.61
C LEU A 58 -1.00 -15.60 -5.59
N GLY A 59 -1.26 -16.89 -5.80
CA GLY A 59 -0.68 -17.96 -4.98
C GLY A 59 0.85 -17.97 -5.01
N GLN A 60 1.46 -17.70 -6.17
CA GLN A 60 2.93 -17.60 -6.31
C GLN A 60 3.52 -16.46 -5.47
N HIS A 61 2.80 -15.34 -5.30
CA HIS A 61 3.25 -14.24 -4.45
C HIS A 61 3.38 -14.61 -2.97
N LEU A 62 2.62 -15.58 -2.46
CA LEU A 62 2.72 -16.02 -1.06
C LEU A 62 4.03 -16.77 -0.76
N ILE A 63 4.65 -17.35 -1.77
CA ILE A 63 5.87 -18.17 -1.63
C ILE A 63 7.08 -17.60 -2.36
N GLY A 64 6.89 -16.58 -3.19
CA GLY A 64 7.94 -15.93 -3.97
C GLY A 64 8.93 -15.12 -3.14
N TYR A 65 9.87 -14.49 -3.84
CA TYR A 65 10.95 -13.69 -3.23
C TYR A 65 11.08 -12.30 -3.88
N GLN A 66 10.11 -11.88 -4.68
CA GLN A 66 10.06 -10.52 -5.20
C GLN A 66 9.81 -9.54 -4.05
N HIS A 67 10.09 -8.28 -4.29
CA HIS A 67 9.93 -7.24 -3.28
C HIS A 67 8.51 -7.20 -2.67
N ILE A 68 7.48 -7.37 -3.50
CA ILE A 68 6.09 -7.47 -3.03
C ILE A 68 5.84 -8.75 -2.22
N ASP A 69 6.41 -9.88 -2.61
CA ASP A 69 6.26 -11.16 -1.94
C ASP A 69 6.80 -11.11 -0.51
N LEU A 70 7.98 -10.51 -0.33
CA LEU A 70 8.58 -10.29 0.97
C LEU A 70 7.73 -9.35 1.85
N SER A 71 7.13 -8.34 1.22
CA SER A 71 6.24 -7.42 1.91
C SER A 71 4.94 -8.11 2.36
N ILE A 72 4.35 -8.97 1.51
CA ILE A 72 3.19 -9.79 1.90
C ILE A 72 3.54 -10.75 3.04
N LYS A 73 4.71 -11.38 3.01
CA LYS A 73 5.17 -12.26 4.11
C LYS A 73 5.31 -11.50 5.43
N LYS A 74 5.75 -10.25 5.38
CA LYS A 74 5.96 -9.41 6.57
C LYS A 74 4.63 -8.90 7.16
N HIS A 75 3.70 -8.45 6.32
CA HIS A 75 2.49 -7.74 6.75
C HIS A 75 1.22 -8.61 6.68
N GLY A 76 1.29 -9.77 6.04
CA GLY A 76 0.15 -10.67 5.86
C GLY A 76 -0.88 -10.18 4.83
N LEU A 77 -1.87 -11.03 4.57
CA LEU A 77 -3.09 -10.64 3.89
C LEU A 77 -4.07 -10.03 4.88
N TRP A 78 -4.97 -9.23 4.38
CA TRP A 78 -6.03 -8.64 5.17
C TRP A 78 -6.98 -9.72 5.71
N SER A 79 -7.35 -9.58 6.97
CA SER A 79 -8.42 -10.30 7.64
C SER A 79 -9.00 -9.39 8.73
N GLU A 80 -10.08 -9.83 9.39
CA GLU A 80 -10.62 -9.10 10.55
C GLU A 80 -9.59 -8.99 11.68
N GLU A 81 -8.74 -10.01 11.83
CA GLU A 81 -7.65 -10.06 12.81
C GLU A 81 -6.41 -9.26 12.37
N ASN A 82 -6.26 -9.00 11.07
CA ASN A 82 -5.16 -8.23 10.49
C ASN A 82 -5.67 -7.11 9.55
N PRO A 83 -6.28 -6.06 10.10
CA PRO A 83 -6.90 -4.99 9.30
C PRO A 83 -5.90 -4.14 8.50
N THR A 84 -4.61 -4.17 8.86
CA THR A 84 -3.53 -3.49 8.14
C THR A 84 -2.82 -4.38 7.11
N GLY A 85 -3.29 -5.61 6.90
CA GLY A 85 -2.78 -6.53 5.89
C GLY A 85 -3.13 -6.12 4.46
N TYR A 86 -2.54 -6.82 3.50
CA TYR A 86 -2.78 -6.58 2.08
C TYR A 86 -4.15 -7.09 1.63
N LYS A 87 -4.96 -6.19 1.07
CA LYS A 87 -6.22 -6.52 0.36
C LYS A 87 -5.92 -6.88 -1.09
N ILE A 88 -6.61 -7.91 -1.59
CA ILE A 88 -6.50 -8.35 -2.97
C ILE A 88 -7.77 -7.95 -3.72
N HIS A 89 -7.58 -7.30 -4.87
CA HIS A 89 -8.64 -7.01 -5.83
C HIS A 89 -8.21 -7.46 -7.22
N PHE A 90 -9.15 -7.66 -8.12
CA PHE A 90 -8.86 -8.04 -9.49
C PHE A 90 -9.89 -7.47 -10.47
N LEU A 91 -9.49 -7.37 -11.72
CA LEU A 91 -10.34 -7.08 -12.87
C LEU A 91 -9.99 -8.06 -14.00
N GLN A 92 -10.98 -8.64 -14.64
CA GLN A 92 -10.76 -9.55 -15.75
C GLN A 92 -10.60 -8.75 -17.05
N PHE A 93 -9.59 -9.10 -17.83
CA PHE A 93 -9.31 -8.54 -19.14
C PHE A 93 -8.83 -9.64 -20.08
N PRO A 94 -9.07 -9.51 -21.41
CA PRO A 94 -8.44 -10.35 -22.42
C PRO A 94 -6.92 -10.30 -22.33
N GLU A 95 -6.23 -11.38 -22.67
CA GLU A 95 -4.76 -11.44 -22.60
C GLU A 95 -4.09 -10.36 -23.46
N SER A 96 -4.69 -9.99 -24.59
CA SER A 96 -4.19 -8.95 -25.50
C SER A 96 -4.14 -7.55 -24.89
N GLU A 97 -4.96 -7.29 -23.86
CA GLU A 97 -5.04 -5.98 -23.20
C GLU A 97 -4.19 -5.89 -21.92
N LEU A 98 -3.65 -6.99 -21.44
CA LEU A 98 -3.02 -7.04 -20.11
C LEU A 98 -1.86 -6.06 -19.97
N ASP A 99 -1.02 -5.89 -20.99
CA ASP A 99 0.14 -4.99 -20.96
C ASP A 99 -0.28 -3.52 -20.86
N GLU A 100 -1.30 -3.14 -21.60
CA GLU A 100 -1.85 -1.79 -21.60
C GLU A 100 -2.53 -1.47 -20.27
N LYS A 101 -3.40 -2.39 -19.80
CA LYS A 101 -4.15 -2.22 -18.55
C LYS A 101 -3.26 -2.20 -17.33
N GLU A 102 -2.22 -3.06 -17.29
CA GLU A 102 -1.24 -3.04 -16.21
C GLU A 102 -0.58 -1.66 -16.10
N ARG A 103 -0.03 -1.13 -17.21
CA ARG A 103 0.58 0.20 -17.25
C ARG A 103 -0.41 1.31 -16.84
N TYR A 104 -1.61 1.26 -17.39
CA TYR A 104 -2.66 2.23 -17.05
C TYR A 104 -2.95 2.26 -15.55
N PHE A 105 -3.16 1.10 -14.93
CA PHE A 105 -3.49 1.06 -13.50
C PHE A 105 -2.30 1.40 -12.61
N ILE A 106 -1.08 0.98 -12.94
CA ILE A 106 0.12 1.41 -12.20
C ILE A 106 0.19 2.94 -12.18
N GLN A 107 0.03 3.59 -13.33
CA GLN A 107 0.08 5.04 -13.44
C GLN A 107 -1.09 5.71 -12.69
N ARG A 108 -2.30 5.17 -12.81
CA ARG A 108 -3.48 5.69 -12.11
C ARG A 108 -3.31 5.67 -10.59
N TYR A 109 -2.84 4.57 -10.03
CA TYR A 109 -2.58 4.46 -8.59
C TYR A 109 -1.43 5.36 -8.13
N ALA A 110 -0.35 5.44 -8.91
CA ALA A 110 0.77 6.35 -8.62
C ALA A 110 0.30 7.82 -8.59
N ASN A 111 -0.50 8.24 -9.58
CA ASN A 111 -1.08 9.60 -9.63
C ASN A 111 -2.06 9.89 -8.48
N ALA A 112 -2.72 8.85 -7.96
CA ALA A 112 -3.58 8.95 -6.78
C ALA A 112 -2.81 8.93 -5.44
N GLY A 113 -1.48 9.00 -5.47
CA GLY A 113 -0.62 9.08 -4.29
C GLY A 113 -0.32 7.74 -3.61
N TRP A 114 -0.51 6.61 -4.30
CA TRP A 114 -0.11 5.31 -3.80
C TRP A 114 1.40 5.10 -3.95
N GLN A 115 2.05 4.57 -2.93
CA GLN A 115 3.43 4.12 -3.02
C GLN A 115 3.50 2.80 -3.76
N MET A 116 3.78 2.86 -5.07
CA MET A 116 3.80 1.67 -5.91
C MET A 116 5.05 0.82 -5.64
N ARG A 117 4.82 -0.49 -5.46
CA ARG A 117 5.87 -1.50 -5.26
C ARG A 117 6.34 -2.14 -6.57
N ASN A 118 5.81 -1.68 -7.69
CA ASN A 118 6.25 -2.09 -9.01
C ASN A 118 7.68 -1.60 -9.26
N VAL A 119 8.57 -2.50 -9.72
CA VAL A 119 9.97 -2.16 -10.07
C VAL A 119 10.03 -1.52 -11.45
N GLU A 120 9.16 -1.99 -12.36
CA GLU A 120 9.02 -1.51 -13.73
C GLU A 120 7.60 -1.03 -13.99
N SER A 121 7.45 -0.17 -15.00
CA SER A 121 6.19 0.45 -15.37
C SER A 121 5.19 -0.47 -16.09
N GLY A 122 5.37 -1.80 -15.99
CA GLY A 122 4.52 -2.78 -16.69
C GLY A 122 4.85 -2.90 -18.19
N GLY A 123 5.12 -4.13 -18.64
CA GLY A 123 5.45 -4.43 -20.05
C GLY A 123 6.94 -4.53 -20.35
N THR A 124 7.27 -5.31 -21.37
CA THR A 124 8.64 -5.69 -21.77
C THR A 124 9.49 -4.54 -22.33
N ASN A 125 8.94 -3.35 -22.53
CA ASN A 125 9.58 -2.25 -23.29
C ASN A 125 9.59 -0.89 -22.60
N GLY A 126 9.59 -0.79 -21.29
CA GLY A 126 9.39 0.54 -20.76
C GLY A 126 10.07 0.87 -19.44
N LYS A 127 11.30 1.36 -19.49
CA LYS A 127 11.68 2.44 -18.57
C LYS A 127 10.87 3.66 -18.97
N THR A 128 9.69 3.85 -18.42
CA THR A 128 8.85 4.99 -18.71
C THR A 128 8.42 5.68 -17.44
N ASP A 129 8.20 6.95 -17.54
CA ASP A 129 7.62 7.99 -16.69
C ASP A 129 7.19 7.65 -15.23
N ILE A 130 6.97 6.39 -14.88
CA ILE A 130 6.63 5.96 -13.51
C ILE A 130 7.86 5.95 -12.60
N ALA A 131 9.07 5.73 -13.14
CA ALA A 131 10.30 5.84 -12.37
C ALA A 131 10.47 7.28 -11.84
N ASP A 132 10.07 8.27 -12.64
CA ASP A 132 10.10 9.69 -12.27
C ASP A 132 8.90 10.08 -11.37
N ARG A 133 7.82 9.29 -11.39
CA ARG A 133 6.60 9.52 -10.59
C ARG A 133 6.48 8.60 -9.37
N ARG A 134 7.42 7.70 -9.15
CA ARG A 134 7.50 7.03 -7.86
C ARG A 134 7.63 8.12 -6.80
N PRO A 135 6.78 8.10 -5.78
CA PRO A 135 7.11 8.85 -4.58
C PRO A 135 8.53 8.45 -4.23
N ALA A 136 9.42 9.42 -4.17
CA ALA A 136 10.83 9.19 -3.90
C ALA A 136 10.97 8.21 -2.73
N LYS A 137 12.09 7.49 -2.62
CA LYS A 137 12.42 6.63 -1.48
C LYS A 137 12.18 7.36 -0.14
N THR A 138 12.24 8.67 -0.21
CA THR A 138 12.01 9.69 0.81
C THR A 138 10.55 10.18 0.93
N TYR A 139 9.57 9.57 0.24
CA TYR A 139 8.18 10.09 0.27
C TYR A 139 7.60 10.11 1.70
N ARG A 140 7.85 9.07 2.49
CA ARG A 140 7.44 9.03 3.90
C ARG A 140 8.18 10.10 4.71
N GLU A 141 9.48 10.23 4.47
CA GLU A 141 10.31 11.27 5.10
C GLU A 141 9.85 12.66 4.65
N GLY A 142 9.51 12.83 3.36
CA GLY A 142 8.95 14.06 2.83
C GLY A 142 7.60 14.44 3.45
N LEU A 143 6.70 13.46 3.64
CA LEU A 143 5.43 13.68 4.35
C LEU A 143 5.66 14.04 5.82
N ALA A 144 6.52 13.31 6.51
CA ALA A 144 6.86 13.58 7.91
C ALA A 144 7.50 14.97 8.04
N GLN A 145 8.43 15.31 7.15
CA GLN A 145 9.07 16.62 7.13
C GLN A 145 8.08 17.75 6.80
N GLY A 146 7.17 17.52 5.84
CA GLY A 146 6.10 18.45 5.51
C GLY A 146 5.16 18.71 6.68
N TYR A 147 4.79 17.63 7.39
CA TYR A 147 3.98 17.72 8.61
C TYR A 147 4.71 18.48 9.73
N LEU A 148 5.99 18.21 9.94
CA LEU A 148 6.80 18.91 10.92
C LEU A 148 6.97 20.40 10.57
N ASN A 149 7.18 20.73 9.30
CA ASN A 149 7.28 22.11 8.85
C ASN A 149 5.97 22.87 9.07
N ALA A 150 4.82 22.26 8.75
CA ALA A 150 3.50 22.84 9.00
C ALA A 150 3.26 23.06 10.51
N ARG A 151 3.64 22.10 11.36
CA ARG A 151 3.58 22.26 12.83
C ARG A 151 4.42 23.44 13.30
N ARG A 152 5.66 23.56 12.83
CA ARG A 152 6.58 24.67 13.18
C ARG A 152 6.01 26.01 12.76
N GLU A 153 5.46 26.11 11.57
CA GLU A 153 4.86 27.34 11.06
C GLU A 153 3.62 27.74 11.88
N VAL A 154 2.73 26.80 12.17
CA VAL A 154 1.59 27.04 13.05
C VAL A 154 2.02 27.43 14.47
N ALA A 155 2.96 26.70 15.06
CA ALA A 155 3.50 27.00 16.39
C ALA A 155 4.11 28.42 16.44
N HIS A 156 4.84 28.82 15.40
CA HIS A 156 5.41 30.16 15.27
C HIS A 156 4.34 31.25 15.26
N TRP A 157 3.27 31.11 14.48
CA TRP A 157 2.18 32.10 14.46
C TRP A 157 1.49 32.21 15.80
N PHE A 158 1.24 31.11 16.50
CA PHE A 158 0.60 31.11 17.80
C PHE A 158 1.53 31.68 18.90
N SER A 159 2.83 31.40 18.84
CA SER A 159 3.78 31.92 19.83
C SER A 159 3.95 33.45 19.78
N LEU A 160 3.82 34.04 18.59
CA LEU A 160 4.10 35.47 18.38
C LEU A 160 2.86 36.34 18.21
N HIS A 161 1.80 35.82 17.61
CA HIS A 161 0.73 36.67 17.07
C HIS A 161 -0.68 36.25 17.48
N LEU A 162 -0.88 35.04 17.98
CA LEU A 162 -2.21 34.50 18.23
C LEU A 162 -2.31 33.85 19.61
N ASN A 163 -3.51 33.92 20.19
CA ASN A 163 -3.85 33.19 21.41
C ASN A 163 -4.91 32.12 21.13
N VAL A 164 -4.72 30.95 21.71
CA VAL A 164 -5.70 29.87 21.62
C VAL A 164 -6.59 29.91 22.85
N SER A 165 -7.89 29.99 22.62
CA SER A 165 -8.88 29.87 23.70
C SER A 165 -10.05 29.01 23.27
N MET A 166 -10.67 28.35 24.21
CA MET A 166 -11.88 27.57 23.95
C MET A 166 -13.10 28.49 23.83
N LYS A 167 -13.90 28.33 22.76
CA LYS A 167 -15.14 29.09 22.57
C LYS A 167 -16.16 28.83 23.69
N LYS A 168 -16.22 27.61 24.19
CA LYS A 168 -17.06 27.20 25.35
C LYS A 168 -16.35 26.08 26.11
N PRO A 169 -16.32 26.07 27.42
CA PRO A 169 -15.71 25.01 28.24
C PRO A 169 -16.62 23.77 28.21
N THR A 170 -16.35 22.88 27.27
CA THR A 170 -17.02 21.58 27.16
C THR A 170 -15.95 20.48 27.08
N LYS A 171 -16.28 19.26 27.51
CA LYS A 171 -15.35 18.10 27.44
C LYS A 171 -14.75 17.90 26.04
N ASN A 172 -15.49 18.17 24.98
CA ASN A 172 -15.01 18.06 23.62
C ASN A 172 -14.06 19.21 23.24
N ALA A 173 -14.35 20.42 23.71
CA ALA A 173 -13.46 21.58 23.50
C ALA A 173 -12.14 21.41 24.26
N GLU A 174 -12.18 20.87 25.48
CA GLU A 174 -10.97 20.55 26.26
C GLU A 174 -10.09 19.51 25.55
N LYS A 175 -10.71 18.44 25.00
CA LYS A 175 -9.98 17.44 24.20
C LYS A 175 -9.37 18.05 22.93
N ALA A 176 -10.11 18.91 22.25
CA ALA A 176 -9.62 19.60 21.05
C ALA A 176 -8.47 20.56 21.37
N TYR A 177 -8.61 21.32 22.47
CA TYR A 177 -7.58 22.20 22.95
C TYR A 177 -6.28 21.45 23.30
N LYS A 178 -6.42 20.35 24.07
CA LYS A 178 -5.28 19.48 24.40
C LYS A 178 -4.57 18.95 23.16
N LYS A 179 -5.33 18.40 22.20
CA LYS A 179 -4.76 17.91 20.92
C LYS A 179 -4.07 19.03 20.12
N PHE A 180 -4.61 20.23 20.14
CA PHE A 180 -3.99 21.36 19.46
C PHE A 180 -2.69 21.76 20.15
N MET A 181 -2.66 21.82 21.48
CA MET A 181 -1.44 22.14 22.22
C MET A 181 -0.37 21.07 22.02
N GLU A 182 -0.72 19.78 22.02
CA GLU A 182 0.18 18.68 21.68
C GLU A 182 0.70 18.78 20.23
N PHE A 183 -0.13 19.26 19.31
CA PHE A 183 0.26 19.45 17.90
C PHE A 183 1.31 20.56 17.73
N ILE A 184 1.23 21.66 18.49
CA ILE A 184 2.19 22.78 18.39
C ILE A 184 3.36 22.64 19.36
N ASP A 185 3.34 21.70 20.28
CA ASP A 185 4.45 21.37 21.18
C ASP A 185 5.51 20.58 20.42
N LEU A 186 6.61 21.22 20.09
CA LEU A 186 7.72 20.64 19.32
C LEU A 186 8.79 20.02 20.22
N GLU A 187 8.75 20.27 21.54
CA GLU A 187 9.75 19.77 22.49
C GLU A 187 9.44 18.34 22.96
N ALA A 188 8.24 17.85 22.71
CA ALA A 188 7.82 16.50 23.12
C ALA A 188 8.33 15.35 22.20
N GLU A 189 9.09 15.66 21.15
CA GLU A 189 9.55 14.67 20.14
C GLU A 189 11.09 14.57 20.06
N GLU A 190 11.87 15.19 20.95
CA GLU A 190 13.29 14.90 21.18
C GLU A 190 13.45 13.86 22.30
#